data_5cd975f86690cebef5fad46a2fc8f0fd
#
_entry.id   5cd975f86690cebef5fad46a2fc8f0fd
#
_cell.length_a   1.000
_cell.length_b   1.000
_cell.length_c   1.000
_cell.angle_alpha   90.00
_cell.angle_beta   90.00
_cell.angle_gamma   90.00
#
_symmetry.space_group_name_H-M   'P 1'
#
loop_
_entity.id
_entity.type
_entity.pdbx_description
1 polymer ?
#
loop_
_entity_poly.entity_id
_entity_poly.type
_entity_poly.pdbx_seq_one_letter_code
_entity_poly.pdbx_strand_id
1 'polypeptide(L)'
;MTSGPFDPSLWRTVDGFDFTDITYHRHVVDGADHGTVRIAFDRPEVRNAFRPHTVDELYRALDHARTTTDVGCVLLTGNGPSPTDGVWAFCAGGDQRIRGRDGYRYTMPEGAGDAEREMVDPARAGRLHILEAQRLIRFMPKVVICVVPGWAAGGGHSLHVVCDLTIASAEHARFKQTDADVGSFDGGFGSAYLARQIGQKFARQIFFLGEEHSAQAAH
;
A
#
# COMPACT_ATOMS: atom_id res chain seq x y z
N MET A 1 -19.49 9.34 -21.68
CA MET A 1 -18.83 8.24 -20.97
C MET A 1 -17.94 8.88 -19.93
N THR A 2 -18.29 8.78 -18.65
CA THR A 2 -17.39 9.19 -17.58
C THR A 2 -16.25 8.18 -17.57
N SER A 3 -15.06 8.60 -18.03
CA SER A 3 -13.85 7.81 -17.82
C SER A 3 -13.73 7.58 -16.31
N GLY A 4 -13.71 6.32 -15.89
CA GLY A 4 -13.40 5.98 -14.51
C GLY A 4 -12.04 6.55 -14.12
N PRO A 5 -11.66 6.54 -12.83
CA PRO A 5 -10.38 7.08 -12.36
C PRO A 5 -9.14 6.36 -12.91
N PHE A 6 -9.35 5.31 -13.68
CA PHE A 6 -8.33 4.55 -14.38
C PHE A 6 -8.76 4.28 -15.81
N ASP A 7 -8.03 4.83 -16.79
CA ASP A 7 -8.24 4.57 -18.21
C ASP A 7 -7.34 3.39 -18.64
N PRO A 8 -7.91 2.19 -18.85
CA PRO A 8 -7.11 1.01 -19.20
C PRO A 8 -6.39 1.14 -20.54
N SER A 9 -6.83 2.05 -21.43
CA SER A 9 -6.17 2.25 -22.73
C SER A 9 -4.79 2.88 -22.62
N LEU A 10 -4.51 3.55 -21.49
CA LEU A 10 -3.21 4.16 -21.20
C LEU A 10 -2.25 3.24 -20.44
N TRP A 11 -2.69 2.02 -20.13
CA TRP A 11 -1.95 1.12 -19.26
C TRP A 11 -1.95 -0.31 -19.79
N ARG A 12 -0.79 -0.91 -19.81
CA ARG A 12 -0.59 -2.32 -20.17
C ARG A 12 -0.18 -3.11 -18.93
N THR A 13 -0.78 -4.26 -18.71
CA THR A 13 -0.34 -5.18 -17.66
C THR A 13 1.13 -5.56 -17.88
N VAL A 14 1.92 -5.55 -16.82
CA VAL A 14 3.30 -6.03 -16.87
C VAL A 14 3.29 -7.55 -16.80
N ASP A 15 3.84 -8.18 -17.83
CA ASP A 15 3.89 -9.64 -17.95
C ASP A 15 4.83 -10.30 -16.93
N GLY A 16 4.63 -11.60 -16.67
CA GLY A 16 5.48 -12.40 -15.79
C GLY A 16 5.10 -12.37 -14.31
N PHE A 17 3.93 -11.81 -13.98
CA PHE A 17 3.40 -11.76 -12.61
C PHE A 17 1.96 -12.26 -12.55
N ASP A 18 1.71 -13.22 -11.64
CA ASP A 18 0.37 -13.77 -11.36
C ASP A 18 -0.17 -13.15 -10.06
N PHE A 19 -0.26 -11.81 -10.04
CA PHE A 19 -0.74 -11.07 -8.87
C PHE A 19 -2.27 -11.19 -8.72
N THR A 20 -2.73 -11.35 -7.49
CA THR A 20 -4.14 -11.52 -7.13
C THR A 20 -4.66 -10.43 -6.19
N ASP A 21 -3.80 -9.86 -5.37
CA ASP A 21 -4.13 -8.84 -4.37
C ASP A 21 -3.73 -7.43 -4.82
N ILE A 22 -2.93 -7.34 -5.92
CA ILE A 22 -2.54 -6.07 -6.53
C ILE A 22 -2.67 -6.14 -8.05
N THR A 23 -2.71 -4.98 -8.69
CA THR A 23 -2.51 -4.85 -10.14
C THR A 23 -1.21 -4.11 -10.43
N TYR A 24 -0.50 -4.53 -11.49
CA TYR A 24 0.75 -3.93 -11.90
C TYR A 24 0.76 -3.60 -13.39
N HIS A 25 0.87 -2.32 -13.71
CA HIS A 25 0.73 -1.83 -15.07
C HIS A 25 1.87 -0.90 -15.45
N ARG A 26 2.17 -0.89 -16.74
CA ARG A 26 3.06 0.06 -17.41
C ARG A 26 2.24 1.13 -18.12
N HIS A 27 2.62 2.39 -17.98
CA HIS A 27 2.03 3.48 -18.76
C HIS A 27 2.44 3.38 -20.23
N VAL A 28 1.48 3.56 -21.13
CA VAL A 28 1.67 3.46 -22.58
C VAL A 28 1.19 4.75 -23.23
N VAL A 29 2.01 5.30 -24.12
CA VAL A 29 1.66 6.45 -24.97
C VAL A 29 1.98 6.08 -26.41
N ASP A 30 1.03 6.25 -27.31
CA ASP A 30 1.17 5.92 -28.74
C ASP A 30 1.68 4.49 -28.98
N GLY A 31 1.28 3.53 -28.13
CA GLY A 31 1.69 2.14 -28.20
C GLY A 31 3.07 1.83 -27.65
N ALA A 32 3.81 2.81 -27.18
CA ALA A 32 5.14 2.65 -26.58
C ALA A 32 5.11 2.74 -25.05
N ASP A 33 5.95 1.93 -24.39
CA ASP A 33 6.12 1.98 -22.93
C ASP A 33 6.75 3.30 -22.49
N HIS A 34 6.16 3.90 -21.48
CA HIS A 34 6.67 5.10 -20.82
C HIS A 34 7.32 4.78 -19.48
N GLY A 35 8.12 5.72 -18.95
CA GLY A 35 8.89 5.59 -17.72
C GLY A 35 8.08 5.51 -16.41
N THR A 36 6.76 5.32 -16.49
CA THR A 36 5.88 5.26 -15.31
C THR A 36 5.24 3.88 -15.18
N VAL A 37 5.25 3.33 -13.98
CA VAL A 37 4.47 2.14 -13.62
C VAL A 37 3.41 2.48 -12.57
N ARG A 38 2.32 1.72 -12.57
CA ARG A 38 1.25 1.80 -11.58
C ARG A 38 1.13 0.49 -10.84
N ILE A 39 1.24 0.55 -9.52
CA ILE A 39 0.97 -0.56 -8.62
C ILE A 39 -0.28 -0.17 -7.82
N ALA A 40 -1.31 -0.99 -7.82
CA ALA A 40 -2.52 -0.71 -7.08
C ALA A 40 -2.96 -1.91 -6.25
N PHE A 41 -3.28 -1.68 -4.99
CA PHE A 41 -4.00 -2.66 -4.18
C PHE A 41 -5.34 -2.99 -4.85
N ASP A 42 -5.70 -4.27 -4.91
CA ASP A 42 -6.89 -4.77 -5.61
C ASP A 42 -7.72 -5.70 -4.73
N ARG A 43 -7.99 -5.25 -3.52
CA ARG A 43 -8.88 -5.90 -2.55
C ARG A 43 -9.95 -4.90 -2.07
N PRO A 44 -10.74 -4.33 -3.00
CA PRO A 44 -11.68 -3.25 -2.66
C PRO A 44 -12.78 -3.68 -1.70
N GLU A 45 -13.14 -4.98 -1.65
CA GLU A 45 -14.13 -5.56 -0.73
C GLU A 45 -13.73 -5.42 0.74
N VAL A 46 -12.45 -5.20 1.03
CA VAL A 46 -11.90 -4.95 2.36
C VAL A 46 -11.16 -3.61 2.42
N ARG A 47 -11.53 -2.67 1.53
CA ARG A 47 -10.91 -1.35 1.44
C ARG A 47 -9.39 -1.43 1.27
N ASN A 48 -8.94 -2.38 0.47
CA ASN A 48 -7.53 -2.60 0.18
C ASN A 48 -6.66 -2.88 1.42
N ALA A 49 -7.25 -3.50 2.47
CA ALA A 49 -6.47 -3.98 3.61
C ALA A 49 -5.49 -5.07 3.14
N PHE A 50 -4.22 -4.95 3.53
CA PHE A 50 -3.19 -5.87 3.09
C PHE A 50 -3.05 -7.07 4.05
N ARG A 51 -2.71 -8.21 3.48
CA ARG A 51 -2.32 -9.45 4.16
C ARG A 51 -0.88 -9.82 3.75
N PRO A 52 -0.24 -10.81 4.38
CA PRO A 52 1.12 -11.21 4.02
C PRO A 52 1.33 -11.44 2.51
N HIS A 53 0.40 -12.11 1.86
CA HIS A 53 0.43 -12.33 0.41
C HIS A 53 0.41 -11.00 -0.39
N THR A 54 -0.45 -10.06 -0.01
CA THR A 54 -0.49 -8.71 -0.62
C THR A 54 0.87 -8.00 -0.51
N VAL A 55 1.51 -8.13 0.65
CA VAL A 55 2.82 -7.51 0.91
C VAL A 55 3.93 -8.16 0.07
N ASP A 56 3.89 -9.47 -0.10
CA ASP A 56 4.84 -10.19 -0.96
C ASP A 56 4.68 -9.76 -2.44
N GLU A 57 3.45 -9.65 -2.93
CA GLU A 57 3.18 -9.16 -4.28
C GLU A 57 3.63 -7.71 -4.46
N LEU A 58 3.31 -6.84 -3.49
CA LEU A 58 3.74 -5.44 -3.49
C LEU A 58 5.26 -5.33 -3.52
N TYR A 59 5.97 -6.12 -2.70
CA TYR A 59 7.43 -6.13 -2.68
C TYR A 59 8.01 -6.55 -4.03
N ARG A 60 7.48 -7.61 -4.63
CA ARG A 60 7.92 -8.10 -5.95
C ARG A 60 7.71 -7.06 -7.05
N ALA A 61 6.57 -6.37 -7.07
CA ALA A 61 6.27 -5.32 -8.04
C ALA A 61 7.21 -4.11 -7.87
N LEU A 62 7.44 -3.66 -6.62
CA LEU A 62 8.34 -2.57 -6.30
C LEU A 62 9.80 -2.90 -6.65
N ASP A 63 10.27 -4.12 -6.35
CA ASP A 63 11.63 -4.54 -6.67
C ASP A 63 11.86 -4.65 -8.18
N HIS A 64 10.88 -5.16 -8.93
CA HIS A 64 10.91 -5.16 -10.39
C HIS A 64 10.96 -3.72 -10.94
N ALA A 65 10.10 -2.82 -10.45
CA ALA A 65 10.12 -1.41 -10.85
C ALA A 65 11.48 -0.75 -10.54
N ARG A 66 12.07 -1.05 -9.37
CA ARG A 66 13.37 -0.55 -8.95
C ARG A 66 14.50 -0.96 -9.89
N THR A 67 14.49 -2.22 -10.34
CA THR A 67 15.55 -2.79 -11.18
C THR A 67 15.35 -2.56 -12.68
N THR A 68 14.14 -2.18 -13.11
CA THR A 68 13.82 -1.90 -14.50
C THR A 68 14.39 -0.52 -14.91
N THR A 69 15.35 -0.50 -15.83
CA THR A 69 16.18 0.69 -16.11
C THR A 69 15.42 1.86 -16.70
N ASP A 70 14.39 1.60 -17.51
CA ASP A 70 13.57 2.61 -18.18
C ASP A 70 12.34 3.05 -17.35
N VAL A 71 12.18 2.54 -16.11
CA VAL A 71 11.23 3.05 -15.12
C VAL A 71 11.87 4.18 -14.33
N GLY A 72 11.23 5.33 -14.27
CA GLY A 72 11.63 6.49 -13.46
C GLY A 72 10.65 6.83 -12.35
N CYS A 73 9.37 6.43 -12.50
CA CYS A 73 8.30 6.79 -11.57
C CYS A 73 7.39 5.58 -11.28
N VAL A 74 7.01 5.46 -10.01
CA VAL A 74 6.03 4.48 -9.53
C VAL A 74 4.82 5.23 -8.97
N LEU A 75 3.63 4.97 -9.49
CA LEU A 75 2.37 5.38 -8.88
C LEU A 75 1.87 4.24 -7.99
N LEU A 76 1.75 4.49 -6.70
CA LEU A 76 1.19 3.55 -5.73
C LEU A 76 -0.21 4.00 -5.34
N THR A 77 -1.23 3.16 -5.55
CA THR A 77 -2.64 3.53 -5.34
C THR A 77 -3.49 2.33 -4.89
N GLY A 78 -4.81 2.51 -4.84
CA GLY A 78 -5.78 1.45 -4.59
C GLY A 78 -6.89 1.45 -5.65
N ASN A 79 -7.28 0.28 -6.11
CA ASN A 79 -8.45 0.08 -6.94
C ASN A 79 -9.73 0.15 -6.11
N GLY A 80 -10.84 0.46 -6.73
CA GLY A 80 -12.13 0.58 -6.06
C GLY A 80 -13.20 1.10 -7.01
N PRO A 81 -14.35 1.54 -6.46
CA PRO A 81 -14.68 1.60 -5.03
C PRO A 81 -14.98 0.23 -4.40
N SER A 82 -15.12 0.19 -3.07
CA SER A 82 -15.62 -0.99 -2.37
C SER A 82 -17.00 -1.41 -2.89
N PRO A 83 -17.21 -2.67 -3.26
CA PRO A 83 -18.51 -3.15 -3.75
C PRO A 83 -19.59 -3.16 -2.66
N THR A 84 -19.20 -3.05 -1.38
CA THR A 84 -20.13 -3.11 -0.26
C THR A 84 -20.82 -1.77 0.00
N ASP A 85 -20.08 -0.67 -0.10
CA ASP A 85 -20.55 0.66 0.33
C ASP A 85 -20.16 1.81 -0.59
N GLY A 86 -19.48 1.51 -1.71
CA GLY A 86 -19.04 2.52 -2.67
C GLY A 86 -17.88 3.40 -2.19
N VAL A 87 -17.30 3.11 -1.04
CA VAL A 87 -16.21 3.91 -0.44
C VAL A 87 -14.89 3.61 -1.13
N TRP A 88 -14.17 4.65 -1.50
CA TRP A 88 -12.82 4.56 -2.05
C TRP A 88 -11.78 4.42 -0.94
N ALA A 89 -10.77 3.60 -1.19
CA ALA A 89 -9.61 3.49 -0.31
C ALA A 89 -8.32 3.33 -1.11
N PHE A 90 -7.29 4.01 -0.66
CA PHE A 90 -5.92 3.67 -1.01
C PHE A 90 -5.57 2.34 -0.36
N CYS A 91 -5.56 2.32 0.98
CA CYS A 91 -5.27 1.13 1.78
C CYS A 91 -5.74 1.34 3.23
N ALA A 92 -6.50 0.39 3.75
CA ALA A 92 -7.00 0.42 5.14
C ALA A 92 -6.01 -0.17 6.17
N GLY A 93 -4.75 -0.43 5.76
CA GLY A 93 -3.75 -1.02 6.64
C GLY A 93 -3.79 -2.55 6.66
N GLY A 94 -3.31 -3.14 7.74
CA GLY A 94 -3.28 -4.60 7.87
C GLY A 94 -4.68 -5.19 8.07
N ASP A 95 -4.98 -6.29 7.39
CA ASP A 95 -6.28 -6.97 7.47
C ASP A 95 -6.50 -7.58 8.86
N GLN A 96 -7.29 -6.91 9.68
CA GLN A 96 -7.55 -7.32 11.08
C GLN A 96 -8.32 -8.63 11.19
N ARG A 97 -9.00 -9.09 10.13
CA ARG A 97 -9.76 -10.35 10.14
C ARG A 97 -8.85 -11.57 10.23
N ILE A 98 -7.59 -11.44 9.77
CA ILE A 98 -6.59 -12.53 9.77
C ILE A 98 -5.48 -12.30 10.80
N ARG A 99 -5.58 -11.25 11.62
CA ARG A 99 -4.64 -11.00 12.71
C ARG A 99 -4.98 -11.87 13.90
N GLY A 100 -4.11 -12.84 14.20
CA GLY A 100 -4.19 -13.64 15.42
C GLY A 100 -3.50 -12.97 16.60
N ARG A 101 -3.49 -13.67 17.73
CA ARG A 101 -2.83 -13.23 18.98
C ARG A 101 -1.32 -13.05 18.79
N ASP A 102 -0.73 -13.85 17.90
CA ASP A 102 0.70 -13.85 17.57
C ASP A 102 1.05 -13.02 16.33
N GLY A 103 0.12 -12.19 15.86
CA GLY A 103 0.28 -11.36 14.66
C GLY A 103 -0.35 -11.98 13.41
N TYR A 104 0.13 -11.57 12.25
CA TYR A 104 -0.37 -12.06 10.95
C TYR A 104 0.31 -13.37 10.57
N ARG A 105 -0.48 -14.35 10.12
CA ARG A 105 0.02 -15.65 9.66
C ARG A 105 0.04 -15.72 8.14
N TYR A 106 1.10 -16.28 7.59
CA TYR A 106 1.13 -16.67 6.18
C TYR A 106 0.20 -17.86 5.97
N THR A 107 -0.72 -17.74 5.02
CA THR A 107 -1.50 -18.88 4.55
C THR A 107 -0.61 -19.64 3.57
N MET A 108 -0.22 -20.86 3.92
CA MET A 108 0.51 -21.73 3.00
C MET A 108 -0.45 -22.22 1.91
N PRO A 109 0.02 -22.41 0.66
CA PRO A 109 -0.78 -23.03 -0.39
C PRO A 109 -1.34 -24.37 0.08
N GLU A 110 -2.58 -24.69 -0.33
CA GLU A 110 -3.14 -26.04 -0.09
C GLU A 110 -2.21 -27.08 -0.72
N GLY A 111 -1.75 -28.04 0.09
CA GLY A 111 -0.80 -29.08 -0.35
C GLY A 111 0.66 -28.78 -0.09
N ALA A 112 1.01 -27.64 0.52
CA ALA A 112 2.38 -27.36 0.95
C ALA A 112 2.86 -28.42 1.95
N GLY A 113 3.97 -29.08 1.62
CA GLY A 113 4.58 -30.10 2.47
C GLY A 113 5.23 -29.53 3.73
N ASP A 114 5.52 -30.38 4.70
CA ASP A 114 6.15 -29.96 5.97
C ASP A 114 7.52 -29.27 5.72
N ALA A 115 8.26 -29.69 4.70
CA ALA A 115 9.52 -29.06 4.31
C ALA A 115 9.35 -27.62 3.80
N GLU A 116 8.24 -27.30 3.12
CA GLU A 116 7.93 -25.93 2.68
C GLU A 116 7.48 -25.07 3.86
N ARG A 117 6.82 -25.67 4.86
CA ARG A 117 6.46 -24.99 6.11
C ARG A 117 7.68 -24.67 6.97
N GLU A 118 8.71 -25.52 6.94
CA GLU A 118 9.97 -25.26 7.64
C GLU A 118 10.83 -24.19 6.94
N MET A 119 10.66 -23.99 5.64
CA MET A 119 11.37 -22.95 4.87
C MET A 119 10.80 -21.56 5.02
N VAL A 120 9.60 -21.39 5.59
CA VAL A 120 9.06 -20.06 5.90
C VAL A 120 9.86 -19.46 7.05
N ASP A 121 10.65 -18.42 6.76
CA ASP A 121 11.39 -17.68 7.78
C ASP A 121 10.44 -17.34 8.96
N PRO A 122 10.73 -17.81 10.18
CA PRO A 122 9.90 -17.53 11.35
C PRO A 122 9.70 -16.05 11.61
N ALA A 123 10.65 -15.19 11.17
CA ALA A 123 10.51 -13.75 11.22
C ALA A 123 9.45 -13.21 10.26
N ARG A 124 9.17 -13.90 9.16
CA ARG A 124 8.10 -13.58 8.20
C ARG A 124 6.76 -14.20 8.61
N ALA A 125 6.77 -15.37 9.23
CA ALA A 125 5.55 -16.12 9.58
C ALA A 125 4.65 -15.38 10.59
N GLY A 126 5.22 -14.57 11.47
CA GLY A 126 4.48 -13.82 12.50
C GLY A 126 4.29 -12.33 12.19
N ARG A 127 4.88 -11.81 11.12
CA ARG A 127 4.90 -10.38 10.81
C ARG A 127 4.39 -10.11 9.40
N LEU A 128 3.72 -8.98 9.25
CA LEU A 128 3.56 -8.38 7.93
C LEU A 128 4.91 -7.86 7.48
N HIS A 129 5.37 -8.33 6.34
CA HIS A 129 6.64 -7.91 5.73
C HIS A 129 6.62 -6.46 5.20
N ILE A 130 5.70 -5.66 5.72
CA ILE A 130 5.44 -4.30 5.29
C ILE A 130 6.61 -3.34 5.49
N LEU A 131 7.45 -3.60 6.50
CA LEU A 131 8.65 -2.80 6.75
C LEU A 131 9.64 -2.85 5.58
N GLU A 132 9.79 -4.01 4.95
CA GLU A 132 10.67 -4.15 3.80
C GLU A 132 10.09 -3.45 2.56
N ALA A 133 8.77 -3.47 2.38
CA ALA A 133 8.12 -2.69 1.34
C ALA A 133 8.30 -1.18 1.57
N GLN A 134 8.10 -0.70 2.81
CA GLN A 134 8.36 0.70 3.17
C GLN A 134 9.82 1.10 2.98
N ARG A 135 10.74 0.23 3.37
CA ARG A 135 12.18 0.44 3.15
C ARG A 135 12.51 0.53 1.66
N LEU A 136 11.97 -0.39 0.86
CA LEU A 136 12.17 -0.40 -0.57
C LEU A 136 11.65 0.89 -1.22
N ILE A 137 10.43 1.32 -0.88
CA ILE A 137 9.86 2.61 -1.32
C ILE A 137 10.81 3.76 -0.98
N ARG A 138 11.27 3.82 0.26
CA ARG A 138 12.05 4.97 0.74
C ARG A 138 13.44 5.07 0.14
N PHE A 139 14.07 3.96 -0.21
CA PHE A 139 15.48 3.92 -0.63
C PHE A 139 15.69 3.52 -2.10
N MET A 140 14.63 3.28 -2.87
CA MET A 140 14.80 3.01 -4.30
C MET A 140 15.21 4.29 -5.06
N PRO A 141 16.04 4.17 -6.14
CA PRO A 141 16.45 5.31 -6.95
C PRO A 141 15.38 5.71 -8.00
N LYS A 142 14.12 5.70 -7.61
CA LYS A 142 12.95 6.04 -8.43
C LYS A 142 12.00 6.88 -7.60
N VAL A 143 11.27 7.77 -8.23
CA VAL A 143 10.24 8.57 -7.57
C VAL A 143 9.01 7.70 -7.32
N VAL A 144 8.55 7.64 -6.07
CA VAL A 144 7.32 6.94 -5.69
C VAL A 144 6.26 7.96 -5.29
N ILE A 145 5.17 8.01 -6.04
CA ILE A 145 4.04 8.91 -5.80
C ILE A 145 2.86 8.09 -5.29
N CYS A 146 2.42 8.38 -4.07
CA CYS A 146 1.19 7.80 -3.55
C CYS A 146 -0.02 8.57 -4.06
N VAL A 147 -0.95 7.87 -4.71
CA VAL A 147 -2.23 8.45 -5.15
C VAL A 147 -3.34 7.92 -4.25
N VAL A 148 -3.93 8.80 -3.46
CA VAL A 148 -4.91 8.47 -2.41
C VAL A 148 -6.31 8.82 -2.87
N PRO A 149 -7.08 7.87 -3.43
CA PRO A 149 -8.43 8.13 -3.93
C PRO A 149 -9.48 8.21 -2.80
N GLY A 150 -9.17 7.74 -1.61
CA GLY A 150 -10.06 7.66 -0.47
C GLY A 150 -9.31 7.42 0.83
N TRP A 151 -9.69 6.38 1.60
CA TRP A 151 -9.07 6.09 2.88
C TRP A 151 -7.61 5.64 2.79
N ALA A 152 -6.75 6.28 3.58
CA ALA A 152 -5.41 5.83 3.91
C ALA A 152 -5.34 5.66 5.44
N ALA A 153 -5.45 4.43 5.93
CA ALA A 153 -5.59 4.16 7.36
C ALA A 153 -4.54 3.18 7.90
N GLY A 154 -4.12 3.34 9.15
CA GLY A 154 -3.14 2.49 9.80
C GLY A 154 -1.86 2.30 8.97
N GLY A 155 -1.50 1.06 8.63
CA GLY A 155 -0.37 0.78 7.76
C GLY A 155 -0.46 1.41 6.37
N GLY A 156 -1.67 1.67 5.85
CA GLY A 156 -1.88 2.42 4.61
C GLY A 156 -1.52 3.89 4.76
N HIS A 157 -1.79 4.50 5.92
CA HIS A 157 -1.31 5.83 6.24
C HIS A 157 0.23 5.85 6.29
N SER A 158 0.85 4.89 6.95
CA SER A 158 2.33 4.81 7.02
C SER A 158 2.96 4.61 5.64
N LEU A 159 2.30 3.89 4.71
CA LEU A 159 2.78 3.72 3.34
C LEU A 159 2.86 5.04 2.56
N HIS A 160 1.81 5.89 2.62
CA HIS A 160 1.88 7.17 1.90
C HIS A 160 2.94 8.12 2.48
N VAL A 161 3.15 8.06 3.79
CA VAL A 161 4.17 8.89 4.48
C VAL A 161 5.59 8.58 4.02
N VAL A 162 5.89 7.33 3.68
CA VAL A 162 7.23 6.94 3.21
C VAL A 162 7.45 7.15 1.72
N CYS A 163 6.39 7.43 0.95
CA CYS A 163 6.50 7.83 -0.47
C CYS A 163 7.12 9.23 -0.59
N ASP A 164 7.64 9.55 -1.78
CA ASP A 164 8.26 10.85 -2.03
C ASP A 164 7.23 11.97 -2.13
N LEU A 165 6.07 11.68 -2.76
CA LEU A 165 4.97 12.62 -2.93
C LEU A 165 3.64 11.91 -2.64
N THR A 166 2.64 12.71 -2.22
CA THR A 166 1.25 12.26 -2.09
C THR A 166 0.32 13.16 -2.88
N ILE A 167 -0.48 12.56 -3.75
CA ILE A 167 -1.60 13.21 -4.44
C ILE A 167 -2.87 12.63 -3.85
N ALA A 168 -3.75 13.47 -3.30
CA ALA A 168 -4.95 13.02 -2.62
C ALA A 168 -6.20 13.61 -3.27
N SER A 169 -7.28 12.82 -3.33
CA SER A 169 -8.60 13.34 -3.68
C SER A 169 -9.03 14.40 -2.67
N ALA A 170 -9.26 15.63 -3.12
CA ALA A 170 -9.69 16.72 -2.25
C ALA A 170 -11.03 16.41 -1.55
N GLU A 171 -11.90 15.66 -2.20
CA GLU A 171 -13.24 15.33 -1.72
C GLU A 171 -13.26 14.05 -0.87
N HIS A 172 -12.55 13.00 -1.32
CA HIS A 172 -12.72 11.67 -0.77
C HIS A 172 -11.57 11.19 0.12
N ALA A 173 -10.38 11.78 0.01
CA ALA A 173 -9.25 11.31 0.79
C ALA A 173 -9.44 11.57 2.29
N ARG A 174 -9.17 10.53 3.08
CA ARG A 174 -9.20 10.53 4.54
C ARG A 174 -7.97 9.83 5.06
N PHE A 175 -7.32 10.46 6.02
CA PHE A 175 -6.10 9.98 6.64
C PHE A 175 -6.36 9.68 8.11
N LYS A 176 -5.97 8.51 8.57
CA LYS A 176 -6.16 8.11 9.97
C LYS A 176 -5.09 7.12 10.41
N GLN A 177 -4.53 7.33 11.59
CA GLN A 177 -3.83 6.26 12.30
C GLN A 177 -4.79 5.52 13.24
N THR A 178 -4.79 4.19 13.12
CA THR A 178 -5.75 3.33 13.83
C THR A 178 -5.14 2.62 15.02
N ASP A 179 -3.86 2.82 15.30
CA ASP A 179 -3.12 2.11 16.35
C ASP A 179 -3.74 2.32 17.73
N ALA A 180 -4.14 3.56 18.05
CA ALA A 180 -4.81 3.88 19.31
C ALA A 180 -6.16 3.14 19.48
N ASP A 181 -6.92 3.00 18.39
CA ASP A 181 -8.24 2.34 18.39
C ASP A 181 -8.14 0.83 18.63
N VAL A 182 -7.05 0.21 18.21
CA VAL A 182 -6.86 -1.26 18.27
C VAL A 182 -5.85 -1.71 19.30
N GLY A 183 -5.34 -0.80 20.14
CA GLY A 183 -4.34 -1.11 21.16
C GLY A 183 -3.00 -1.58 20.57
N SER A 184 -2.58 -0.98 19.46
CA SER A 184 -1.34 -1.28 18.75
C SER A 184 -0.42 -0.06 18.73
N PHE A 185 0.66 -0.14 17.95
CA PHE A 185 1.57 0.95 17.65
C PHE A 185 2.09 0.83 16.22
N ASP A 186 2.51 1.93 15.62
CA ASP A 186 3.10 1.92 14.29
C ASP A 186 4.43 1.14 14.30
N GLY A 187 4.37 -0.08 13.76
CA GLY A 187 5.53 -0.95 13.63
C GLY A 187 6.43 -0.61 12.43
N GLY A 188 6.11 0.48 11.72
CA GLY A 188 6.78 0.89 10.49
C GLY A 188 7.62 2.17 10.63
N PHE A 189 7.97 2.72 9.49
CA PHE A 189 8.69 4.00 9.40
C PHE A 189 7.76 5.22 9.43
N GLY A 190 6.44 5.02 9.38
CA GLY A 190 5.44 6.09 9.26
C GLY A 190 5.55 7.12 10.36
N SER A 191 5.58 6.70 11.63
CA SER A 191 5.68 7.62 12.78
C SER A 191 6.93 8.48 12.75
N ALA A 192 8.08 7.88 12.44
CA ALA A 192 9.36 8.58 12.41
C ALA A 192 9.46 9.59 11.26
N TYR A 193 8.95 9.24 10.08
CA TYR A 193 8.95 10.14 8.93
C TYR A 193 7.89 11.22 9.04
N LEU A 194 6.68 10.88 9.48
CA LEU A 194 5.63 11.86 9.71
C LEU A 194 6.06 12.96 10.69
N ALA A 195 6.70 12.55 11.80
CA ALA A 195 7.21 13.51 12.79
C ALA A 195 8.26 14.49 12.23
N ARG A 196 9.01 14.07 11.19
CA ARG A 196 9.94 14.95 10.47
C ARG A 196 9.24 15.89 9.48
N GLN A 197 8.13 15.45 8.90
CA GLN A 197 7.37 16.22 7.91
C GLN A 197 6.51 17.31 8.55
N ILE A 198 5.80 16.99 9.65
CA ILE A 198 4.79 17.86 10.26
C ILE A 198 5.11 18.30 11.69
N GLY A 199 6.25 17.87 12.23
CA GLY A 199 6.65 18.14 13.62
C GLY A 199 6.08 17.13 14.60
N GLN A 200 6.83 16.92 15.70
CA GLN A 200 6.57 15.85 16.67
C GLN A 200 5.22 15.98 17.38
N LYS A 201 4.78 17.19 17.70
CA LYS A 201 3.54 17.38 18.47
C LYS A 201 2.32 16.99 17.66
N PHE A 202 2.26 17.42 16.40
CA PHE A 202 1.14 17.07 15.52
C PHE A 202 1.17 15.60 15.14
N ALA A 203 2.34 15.03 14.83
CA ALA A 203 2.46 13.60 14.60
C ALA A 203 1.98 12.77 15.80
N ARG A 204 2.34 13.15 17.03
CA ARG A 204 1.85 12.48 18.25
C ARG A 204 0.34 12.59 18.42
N GLN A 205 -0.26 13.72 18.10
CA GLN A 205 -1.71 13.88 18.09
C GLN A 205 -2.36 12.86 17.14
N ILE A 206 -1.87 12.73 15.90
CA ILE A 206 -2.37 11.77 14.92
C ILE A 206 -2.26 10.33 15.45
N PHE A 207 -1.10 9.95 15.99
CA PHE A 207 -0.88 8.57 16.46
C PHE A 207 -1.58 8.24 17.78
N PHE A 208 -1.70 9.19 18.71
CA PHE A 208 -2.24 8.93 20.05
C PHE A 208 -3.75 9.12 20.12
N LEU A 209 -4.31 10.03 19.33
CA LEU A 209 -5.74 10.30 19.36
C LEU A 209 -6.51 9.56 18.27
N GLY A 210 -5.83 9.12 17.21
CA GLY A 210 -6.45 8.38 16.11
C GLY A 210 -7.54 9.18 15.39
N GLU A 211 -7.42 10.51 15.34
CA GLU A 211 -8.38 11.38 14.67
C GLU A 211 -8.32 11.24 13.14
N GLU A 212 -9.45 11.47 12.49
CA GLU A 212 -9.55 11.50 11.03
C GLU A 212 -9.17 12.88 10.50
N HIS A 213 -8.35 12.92 9.46
CA HIS A 213 -7.94 14.13 8.77
C HIS A 213 -8.38 14.11 7.31
N SER A 214 -8.97 15.22 6.85
CA SER A 214 -9.30 15.41 5.44
C SER A 214 -8.05 15.71 4.61
N ALA A 215 -8.18 15.68 3.27
CA ALA A 215 -7.12 16.12 2.37
C ALA A 215 -6.69 17.58 2.65
N GLN A 216 -7.63 18.46 2.97
CA GLN A 216 -7.35 19.87 3.29
C GLN A 216 -6.56 20.01 4.59
N ALA A 217 -6.84 19.17 5.59
CA ALA A 217 -6.12 19.19 6.87
C ALA A 217 -4.70 18.59 6.74
N ALA A 218 -4.50 17.73 5.75
CA ALA A 218 -3.21 17.08 5.48
C ALA A 218 -2.32 17.88 4.53
N HIS A 219 -2.84 18.94 3.90
CA HIS A 219 -2.10 19.85 3.01
C HIS A 219 -1.35 20.89 3.82
#